data_29e486b0051e1cd6ad11ca1422070d63
#
_entry.id   29e486b0051e1cd6ad11ca1422070d63
#
_cell.length_a   1.000
_cell.length_b   1.000
_cell.length_c   1.000
_cell.angle_alpha   90.00
_cell.angle_beta   90.00
_cell.angle_gamma   90.00
#
_symmetry.space_group_name_H-M   'P 1'
#
loop_
_entity.id
_entity.type
_entity.pdbx_description
1 polymer ?
#
loop_
_entity_poly.entity_id
_entity_poly.type
_entity_poly.pdbx_seq_one_letter_code
_entity_poly.pdbx_strand_id
1 'polypeptide(L)'
;MTFNIENIRKDFPILERKINGKSLIYFDNAATSQTPISVIESISDYYKKYNANIHRGVHSVSEEATEAYESSRKKIQKHFNANFSEEIIFTSGTTHSINIIANGYTDLLTCLLYTSDAADESLC
;
A
#
# COMPACT_ATOMS: atom_id res chain seq x y z
N MET A 1 10.74 -1.88 24.86
CA MET A 1 11.39 -0.86 24.00
C MET A 1 10.81 0.49 24.33
N THR A 2 11.64 1.45 24.69
CA THR A 2 11.18 2.82 24.98
C THR A 2 10.91 3.51 23.65
N PHE A 3 9.68 3.99 23.45
CA PHE A 3 9.28 4.71 22.25
C PHE A 3 10.01 6.07 22.23
N ASN A 4 10.89 6.29 21.25
CA ASN A 4 11.68 7.52 21.11
C ASN A 4 11.22 8.29 19.87
N ILE A 5 10.41 9.33 20.10
CA ILE A 5 9.84 10.19 19.05
C ILE A 5 10.93 10.87 18.22
N GLU A 6 12.01 11.34 18.84
CA GLU A 6 13.08 12.06 18.14
C GLU A 6 13.81 11.15 17.14
N ASN A 7 13.98 9.87 17.48
CA ASN A 7 14.57 8.92 16.53
C ASN A 7 13.63 8.62 15.36
N ILE A 8 12.33 8.43 15.64
CA ILE A 8 11.33 8.20 14.59
C ILE A 8 11.22 9.40 13.64
N ARG A 9 11.27 10.61 14.17
CA ARG A 9 11.21 11.84 13.36
C ARG A 9 12.35 11.93 12.34
N LYS A 10 13.54 11.41 12.66
CA LYS A 10 14.70 11.40 11.75
C LYS A 10 14.48 10.54 10.52
N ASP A 11 13.59 9.55 10.61
CA ASP A 11 13.24 8.70 9.46
C ASP A 11 12.43 9.45 8.40
N PHE A 12 11.92 10.66 8.73
CA PHE A 12 11.09 11.46 7.83
C PHE A 12 11.77 12.78 7.48
N PRO A 13 12.50 12.87 6.36
CA PRO A 13 13.32 14.03 5.99
C PRO A 13 12.53 15.34 5.92
N ILE A 14 11.27 15.29 5.53
CA ILE A 14 10.41 16.48 5.45
C ILE A 14 10.23 17.18 6.80
N LEU A 15 10.29 16.44 7.91
CA LEU A 15 10.11 16.99 9.26
C LEU A 15 11.31 17.83 9.74
N GLU A 16 12.43 17.80 9.00
CA GLU A 16 13.57 18.68 9.24
C GLU A 16 13.37 20.10 8.68
N ARG A 17 12.35 20.29 7.82
CA ARG A 17 12.04 21.61 7.26
C ARG A 17 11.67 22.61 8.33
N LYS A 18 12.07 23.84 8.08
CA LYS A 18 11.63 25.00 8.87
C LYS A 18 10.68 25.86 8.04
N ILE A 19 9.57 26.25 8.64
CA ILE A 19 8.59 27.19 8.08
C ILE A 19 8.63 28.45 8.94
N ASN A 20 8.96 29.58 8.35
CA ASN A 20 9.14 30.85 9.06
C ASN A 20 10.09 30.75 10.28
N GLY A 21 11.18 30.00 10.12
CA GLY A 21 12.19 29.78 11.17
C GLY A 21 11.83 28.78 12.27
N LYS A 22 10.61 28.22 12.25
CA LYS A 22 10.14 27.20 13.20
C LYS A 22 10.12 25.82 12.57
N SER A 23 10.31 24.78 13.39
CA SER A 23 10.21 23.38 12.93
C SER A 23 8.82 23.09 12.37
N LEU A 24 8.76 22.28 11.29
CA LEU A 24 7.52 21.86 10.69
C LEU A 24 6.66 21.06 11.68
N ILE A 25 5.41 21.49 11.83
CA ILE A 25 4.35 20.75 12.50
C ILE A 25 3.35 20.35 11.41
N TYR A 26 3.08 19.03 11.28
CA TYR A 26 2.21 18.48 10.23
C TYR A 26 1.12 17.61 10.85
N PHE A 27 -0.14 17.98 10.64
CA PHE A 27 -1.31 17.29 11.19
C PHE A 27 -2.32 16.80 10.12
N ASP A 28 -1.95 16.83 8.86
CA ASP A 28 -2.82 16.42 7.76
C ASP A 28 -2.53 14.99 7.26
N ASN A 29 -2.20 14.09 8.19
CA ASN A 29 -1.87 12.70 7.84
C ASN A 29 -3.08 11.89 7.34
N ALA A 30 -4.31 12.34 7.62
CA ALA A 30 -5.52 11.72 7.10
C ALA A 30 -5.62 11.86 5.57
N ALA A 31 -5.17 12.98 5.02
CA ALA A 31 -5.12 13.21 3.58
C ALA A 31 -3.83 12.65 2.97
N THR A 32 -2.68 12.89 3.60
CA THR A 32 -1.37 12.46 3.08
C THR A 32 -0.42 12.12 4.21
N SER A 33 -0.02 10.88 4.33
CA SER A 33 1.06 10.46 5.22
C SER A 33 2.42 10.84 4.67
N GLN A 34 3.33 11.28 5.55
CA GLN A 34 4.70 11.55 5.15
C GLN A 34 5.46 10.25 4.87
N THR A 35 6.41 10.32 3.95
CA THR A 35 7.15 9.15 3.46
C THR A 35 8.50 9.04 4.19
N PRO A 36 8.82 7.91 4.83
CA PRO A 36 10.10 7.71 5.47
C PRO A 36 11.23 7.55 4.43
N ILE A 37 12.45 7.88 4.83
CA ILE A 37 13.63 7.84 3.97
C ILE A 37 13.85 6.45 3.35
N SER A 38 13.61 5.39 4.10
CA SER A 38 13.75 4.01 3.61
C SER A 38 12.85 3.70 2.41
N VAL A 39 11.66 4.27 2.36
CA VAL A 39 10.73 4.12 1.22
C VAL A 39 11.21 4.96 0.03
N ILE A 40 11.64 6.21 0.28
CA ILE A 40 12.17 7.09 -0.77
C ILE A 40 13.39 6.45 -1.44
N GLU A 41 14.31 5.92 -0.64
CA GLU A 41 15.51 5.23 -1.14
C GLU A 41 15.16 3.96 -1.90
N SER A 42 14.23 3.15 -1.41
CA SER A 42 13.78 1.93 -2.10
C SER A 42 13.20 2.22 -3.49
N ILE A 43 12.39 3.28 -3.61
CA ILE A 43 11.86 3.71 -4.90
C ILE A 43 12.98 4.20 -5.82
N SER A 44 13.89 5.00 -5.29
CA SER A 44 15.06 5.50 -6.04
C SER A 44 15.95 4.36 -6.52
N ASP A 45 16.20 3.38 -5.68
CA ASP A 45 17.01 2.19 -5.99
C ASP A 45 16.35 1.30 -7.03
N TYR A 46 15.05 1.11 -6.96
CA TYR A 46 14.30 0.42 -8.00
C TYR A 46 14.57 1.02 -9.37
N TYR A 47 14.34 2.33 -9.53
CA TYR A 47 14.53 2.99 -10.82
C TYR A 47 15.99 3.03 -11.29
N LYS A 48 16.94 3.07 -10.37
CA LYS A 48 18.38 3.14 -10.70
C LYS A 48 18.98 1.77 -11.02
N LYS A 49 18.49 0.69 -10.42
CA LYS A 49 19.19 -0.60 -10.39
C LYS A 49 18.48 -1.71 -11.15
N TYR A 50 17.16 -1.85 -10.97
CA TYR A 50 16.42 -3.01 -11.46
C TYR A 50 14.99 -2.70 -11.97
N ASN A 51 14.80 -1.51 -12.54
CA ASN A 51 13.55 -1.16 -13.20
C ASN A 51 13.33 -2.00 -14.45
N ALA A 52 12.54 -3.07 -14.33
CA ALA A 52 12.22 -3.97 -15.41
C ALA A 52 10.79 -4.51 -15.29
N ASN A 53 10.29 -5.12 -16.38
CA ASN A 53 8.99 -5.76 -16.41
C ASN A 53 9.03 -7.04 -15.58
N ILE A 54 8.16 -7.13 -14.57
CA ILE A 54 8.04 -8.31 -13.70
C ILE A 54 7.32 -9.46 -14.40
N HIS A 55 7.66 -10.73 -14.07
CA HIS A 55 7.03 -11.97 -14.52
C HIS A 55 7.10 -12.27 -16.04
N ARG A 56 7.72 -11.42 -16.86
CA ARG A 56 7.75 -11.59 -18.32
C ARG A 56 9.14 -11.52 -18.95
N GLY A 57 10.13 -11.01 -18.24
CA GLY A 57 11.49 -10.93 -18.75
C GLY A 57 12.29 -12.18 -18.39
N VAL A 58 13.16 -12.58 -19.33
CA VAL A 58 14.08 -13.73 -19.15
C VAL A 58 15.52 -13.27 -18.91
N HIS A 59 15.71 -12.04 -18.45
CA HIS A 59 17.00 -11.45 -18.17
C HIS A 59 17.15 -11.10 -16.68
N SER A 60 18.37 -11.02 -16.18
CA SER A 60 18.70 -10.86 -14.75
C SER A 60 17.98 -9.70 -14.07
N VAL A 61 17.88 -8.54 -14.71
CA VAL A 61 17.21 -7.35 -14.13
C VAL A 61 15.70 -7.60 -13.92
N SER A 62 15.05 -8.36 -14.83
CA SER A 62 13.65 -8.74 -14.66
C SER A 62 13.46 -9.78 -13.56
N GLU A 63 14.43 -10.67 -13.38
CA GLU A 63 14.41 -11.65 -12.28
C GLU A 63 14.53 -10.93 -10.93
N GLU A 64 15.48 -9.99 -10.80
CA GLU A 64 15.65 -9.16 -9.60
C GLU A 64 14.38 -8.36 -9.26
N ALA A 65 13.77 -7.73 -10.26
CA ALA A 65 12.53 -6.98 -10.07
C ALA A 65 11.37 -7.89 -9.64
N THR A 66 11.28 -9.09 -10.22
CA THR A 66 10.26 -10.09 -9.86
C THR A 66 10.47 -10.60 -8.45
N GLU A 67 11.70 -10.91 -8.08
CA GLU A 67 12.04 -11.37 -6.72
C GLU A 67 11.72 -10.30 -5.66
N ALA A 68 12.06 -9.06 -5.91
CA ALA A 68 11.74 -7.93 -5.02
C ALA A 68 10.22 -7.77 -4.84
N TYR A 69 9.45 -7.87 -5.92
CA TYR A 69 7.99 -7.80 -5.91
C TYR A 69 7.37 -8.94 -5.10
N GLU A 70 7.76 -10.19 -5.36
CA GLU A 70 7.22 -11.35 -4.67
C GLU A 70 7.68 -11.43 -3.20
N SER A 71 8.89 -10.97 -2.90
CA SER A 71 9.37 -10.82 -1.52
C SER A 71 8.50 -9.82 -0.74
N SER A 72 8.09 -8.73 -1.37
CA SER A 72 7.19 -7.74 -0.77
C SER A 72 5.81 -8.34 -0.51
N ARG A 73 5.26 -9.11 -1.47
CA ARG A 73 4.00 -9.84 -1.30
C ARG A 73 4.04 -10.78 -0.10
N LYS A 74 5.11 -11.59 0.03
CA LYS A 74 5.31 -12.52 1.14
C LYS A 74 5.43 -11.79 2.50
N LYS A 75 6.07 -10.63 2.54
CA LYS A 75 6.15 -9.83 3.77
C LYS A 75 4.76 -9.34 4.21
N ILE A 76 3.94 -8.89 3.27
CA ILE A 76 2.57 -8.45 3.53
C ILE A 76 1.69 -9.63 3.94
N GLN A 77 1.79 -10.76 3.24
CA GLN A 77 1.12 -12.00 3.62
C GLN A 77 1.38 -12.37 5.08
N LYS A 78 2.66 -12.37 5.48
CA LYS A 78 3.06 -12.67 6.86
C LYS A 78 2.52 -11.63 7.85
N HIS A 79 2.53 -10.36 7.50
CA HIS A 79 2.03 -9.27 8.36
C HIS A 79 0.54 -9.41 8.67
N PHE A 80 -0.27 -9.78 7.67
CA PHE A 80 -1.69 -9.99 7.81
C PHE A 80 -2.08 -11.42 8.21
N ASN A 81 -1.09 -12.30 8.39
CA ASN A 81 -1.30 -13.71 8.70
C ASN A 81 -2.21 -14.42 7.69
N ALA A 82 -2.09 -14.06 6.41
CA ALA A 82 -2.80 -14.74 5.32
C ALA A 82 -2.19 -16.13 5.07
N ASN A 83 -3.02 -17.10 4.68
CA ASN A 83 -2.56 -18.48 4.48
C ASN A 83 -1.69 -18.61 3.22
N PHE A 84 -2.06 -17.90 2.16
CA PHE A 84 -1.39 -17.98 0.85
C PHE A 84 -0.96 -16.59 0.37
N SER A 85 0.12 -16.53 -0.41
CA SER A 85 0.61 -15.27 -1.02
C SER A 85 -0.37 -14.71 -2.05
N GLU A 86 -1.16 -15.56 -2.65
CA GLU A 86 -2.20 -15.25 -3.67
C GLU A 86 -3.37 -14.46 -3.09
N GLU A 87 -3.57 -14.51 -1.77
CA GLU A 87 -4.56 -13.69 -1.07
C GLU A 87 -4.18 -12.20 -1.04
N ILE A 88 -2.91 -11.89 -1.34
CA ILE A 88 -2.40 -10.51 -1.38
C ILE A 88 -2.45 -10.00 -2.81
N ILE A 89 -3.36 -9.08 -3.08
CA ILE A 89 -3.55 -8.47 -4.38
C ILE A 89 -3.17 -6.99 -4.32
N PHE A 90 -2.14 -6.59 -5.07
CA PHE A 90 -1.78 -5.19 -5.20
C PHE A 90 -2.69 -4.48 -6.19
N THR A 91 -3.23 -3.34 -5.79
CA THR A 91 -4.12 -2.52 -6.60
C THR A 91 -3.60 -1.08 -6.68
N SER A 92 -4.17 -0.29 -7.60
CA SER A 92 -3.82 1.13 -7.73
C SER A 92 -4.48 2.04 -6.68
N GLY A 93 -5.28 1.48 -5.77
CA GLY A 93 -5.93 2.23 -4.69
C GLY A 93 -7.28 1.64 -4.28
N THR A 94 -7.91 2.23 -3.26
CA THR A 94 -9.15 1.73 -2.65
C THR A 94 -10.29 1.59 -3.64
N THR A 95 -10.50 2.56 -4.52
CA THR A 95 -11.54 2.50 -5.55
C THR A 95 -11.36 1.26 -6.46
N HIS A 96 -10.12 0.98 -6.88
CA HIS A 96 -9.83 -0.20 -7.68
C HIS A 96 -10.11 -1.48 -6.90
N SER A 97 -9.70 -1.56 -5.64
CA SER A 97 -9.95 -2.73 -4.77
C SER A 97 -11.45 -3.01 -4.60
N ILE A 98 -12.24 -1.98 -4.31
CA ILE A 98 -13.69 -2.10 -4.16
C ILE A 98 -14.35 -2.59 -5.45
N ASN A 99 -13.95 -2.03 -6.60
CA ASN A 99 -14.50 -2.46 -7.90
C ASN A 99 -14.13 -3.91 -8.25
N ILE A 100 -12.93 -4.38 -7.91
CA ILE A 100 -12.55 -5.79 -8.09
C ILE A 100 -13.48 -6.69 -7.27
N ILE A 101 -13.70 -6.35 -6.00
CA ILE A 101 -14.59 -7.12 -5.11
C ILE A 101 -16.02 -7.08 -5.63
N ALA A 102 -16.55 -5.89 -5.94
CA ALA A 102 -17.92 -5.74 -6.43
C ALA A 102 -18.15 -6.59 -7.70
N ASN A 103 -17.25 -6.49 -8.68
CA ASN A 103 -17.37 -7.26 -9.91
C ASN A 103 -17.22 -8.78 -9.68
N GLY A 104 -16.30 -9.19 -8.79
CA GLY A 104 -16.09 -10.61 -8.50
C GLY A 104 -17.25 -11.27 -7.77
N TYR A 105 -18.02 -10.51 -6.98
CA TYR A 105 -19.15 -11.03 -6.23
C TYR A 105 -20.52 -10.79 -6.88
N THR A 106 -20.59 -10.05 -8.00
CA THR A 106 -21.85 -9.71 -8.66
C THR A 106 -22.70 -10.95 -8.99
N ASP A 107 -22.07 -12.01 -9.49
CA ASP A 107 -22.77 -13.24 -9.86
C ASP A 107 -23.19 -14.10 -8.63
N LEU A 108 -22.62 -13.84 -7.47
CA LEU A 108 -22.92 -14.54 -6.22
C LEU A 108 -24.02 -13.84 -5.42
N LEU A 109 -24.26 -12.56 -5.66
CA LEU A 109 -25.24 -11.75 -4.95
C LEU A 109 -26.54 -11.68 -5.77
N THR A 110 -27.42 -12.66 -5.60
CA THR A 110 -28.66 -12.78 -6.39
C THR A 110 -29.75 -11.80 -6.01
N CYS A 111 -29.70 -11.18 -4.83
CA CYS A 111 -30.78 -10.31 -4.35
C CYS A 111 -30.34 -9.13 -3.45
N LEU A 112 -29.06 -8.93 -3.16
CA LEU A 112 -28.68 -8.12 -2.01
C LEU A 112 -27.60 -7.06 -2.32
N LEU A 113 -27.83 -6.23 -3.34
CA LEU A 113 -27.04 -5.00 -3.50
C LEU A 113 -27.39 -3.92 -2.44
N TYR A 114 -28.35 -4.17 -1.54
CA TYR A 114 -28.91 -3.19 -0.61
C TYR A 114 -28.81 -3.58 0.87
N THR A 115 -27.85 -4.38 1.27
CA THR A 115 -27.74 -4.81 2.68
C THR A 115 -27.18 -3.78 3.65
N SER A 116 -26.82 -2.57 3.18
CA SER A 116 -26.16 -1.59 4.03
C SER A 116 -26.92 -0.28 4.23
N ASP A 117 -28.07 -0.08 3.61
CA ASP A 117 -28.89 1.10 3.86
C ASP A 117 -30.01 0.76 4.83
N ALA A 118 -29.83 1.19 6.09
CA ALA A 118 -30.82 1.02 7.15
C ALA A 118 -32.09 1.87 6.93
N ALA A 119 -32.17 2.64 5.84
CA ALA A 119 -33.31 3.47 5.48
C ALA A 119 -34.21 2.82 4.41
N ASP A 120 -33.71 1.84 3.67
CA ASP A 120 -34.49 1.08 2.71
C ASP A 120 -35.10 -0.15 3.39
N GLU A 121 -36.36 -0.07 3.72
CA GLU A 121 -37.12 -1.25 4.11
C GLU A 121 -37.11 -2.25 2.96
N SER A 122 -36.55 -3.41 3.24
CA SER A 122 -36.40 -4.53 2.33
C SER A 122 -37.76 -4.93 1.73
N LEU A 123 -37.94 -4.60 0.46
CA LEU A 123 -38.85 -5.28 -0.43
C LEU A 123 -38.02 -6.21 -1.33
N CYS A 124 -37.63 -7.35 -0.78
CA CYS A 124 -37.25 -8.55 -1.52
C CYS A 124 -38.24 -9.62 -1.27
#